data_2f5105089a07e0d817cb0383287670b6
#
_entry.id   2f5105089a07e0d817cb0383287670b6
#
_cell.length_a   1.000
_cell.length_b   1.000
_cell.length_c   1.000
_cell.angle_alpha   90.00
_cell.angle_beta   90.00
_cell.angle_gamma   90.00
#
_symmetry.space_group_name_H-M   'P 1'
#
loop_
_entity.id
_entity.type
_entity.pdbx_description
1 polymer ?
#
loop_
_entity_poly.entity_id
_entity_poly.type
_entity_poly.pdbx_seq_one_letter_code
_entity_poly.pdbx_strand_id
1 'polypeptide(L)'
;MDENDITNEVVKGKKKGKHDKPKPWDDDPNIDRWKVEKFDPSWNEGGMLEVSSFSTLFPQYREKYLQEAWPLVKSSLKEFGISAELNLVEGSMTVSTTRKTKDPYIIVKARDLIRLLSRSVPAPQAIKILDDEMQCDIIKISGLVRNKERFVKRRQHLVGPNSSTLKALEILSGCYILVQGNTVSVMGSYKGLKQVRRIVEECMLNKMHPVYNIKILMMKKELEKDPALAQENWDRFLPKFNKKNVKQKKVNAKQKKPYTPFPPPQQPSKVDIQLETGEYFMSDKKKSAKKWQERQEKQAEKTAENKRKRDQSFIPPKEPAKPVDNSEDANNNVSEMAMSLKKKAKKFGKSKSEENINAEAYIIGSSDQPSRKKSKQQRS
;
A
#
# COMPACT_ATOMS: atom_id res chain seq x y z
N MET A 1 15.55 51.13 41.69
CA MET A 1 16.01 49.82 42.16
C MET A 1 15.42 48.83 41.20
N ASP A 2 16.29 48.35 40.38
CA ASP A 2 16.04 47.73 39.09
C ASP A 2 15.86 46.24 39.27
N GLU A 3 14.75 45.75 38.81
CA GLU A 3 14.51 44.32 38.62
C GLU A 3 14.16 44.08 37.14
N ASN A 4 15.19 43.87 36.32
CA ASN A 4 15.04 43.32 34.97
C ASN A 4 16.39 42.72 34.51
N ASP A 5 16.79 41.62 35.14
CA ASP A 5 17.79 40.70 34.61
C ASP A 5 17.17 39.32 34.46
N ILE A 6 16.42 39.12 33.37
CA ILE A 6 16.04 37.79 32.93
C ILE A 6 16.94 37.45 31.74
N THR A 7 17.93 36.69 32.11
CA THR A 7 18.90 35.88 31.34
C THR A 7 18.45 35.48 29.93
N ASN A 8 19.09 36.10 28.94
CA ASN A 8 19.20 35.62 27.59
C ASN A 8 20.09 34.38 27.55
N GLU A 9 19.55 33.19 27.73
CA GLU A 9 20.23 31.97 27.32
C GLU A 9 20.29 31.93 25.77
N VAL A 10 21.46 32.29 25.28
CA VAL A 10 21.84 32.16 23.89
C VAL A 10 21.86 30.67 23.54
N VAL A 11 20.74 30.17 22.98
CA VAL A 11 20.72 28.89 22.31
C VAL A 11 21.75 28.95 21.19
N LYS A 12 22.86 28.22 21.36
CA LYS A 12 23.90 28.05 20.34
C LYS A 12 23.30 27.46 19.08
N GLY A 13 22.79 28.34 18.20
CA GLY A 13 22.23 27.97 16.91
C GLY A 13 23.28 27.24 16.06
N LYS A 14 22.90 26.10 15.49
CA LYS A 14 23.69 25.41 14.47
C LYS A 14 24.16 26.43 13.44
N LYS A 15 25.48 26.46 13.13
CA LYS A 15 26.01 27.34 12.09
C LYS A 15 25.24 27.14 10.81
N LYS A 16 24.49 28.18 10.39
CA LYS A 16 23.72 28.16 9.13
C LYS A 16 24.69 27.94 7.97
N GLY A 17 24.39 26.95 7.14
CA GLY A 17 25.16 26.67 5.91
C GLY A 17 25.09 27.83 4.93
N LYS A 18 25.93 27.77 3.87
CA LYS A 18 25.97 28.80 2.81
C LYS A 18 24.61 29.03 2.13
N HIS A 19 23.76 28.00 2.10
CA HIS A 19 22.42 28.04 1.51
C HIS A 19 21.32 28.48 2.49
N ASP A 20 21.58 28.46 3.81
CA ASP A 20 20.64 28.87 4.85
C ASP A 20 20.73 30.37 5.20
N LYS A 21 21.63 31.10 4.54
CA LYS A 21 21.73 32.55 4.73
C LYS A 21 20.60 33.24 3.99
N PRO A 22 19.92 34.23 4.60
CA PRO A 22 18.94 35.04 3.91
C PRO A 22 19.61 35.67 2.69
N LYS A 23 18.93 35.66 1.56
CA LYS A 23 19.40 36.23 0.33
C LYS A 23 18.82 37.63 0.15
N PRO A 24 19.41 38.50 -0.69
CA PRO A 24 18.94 39.91 -0.82
C PRO A 24 17.46 40.06 -1.19
N TRP A 25 16.90 39.02 -1.82
CA TRP A 25 15.47 38.98 -2.18
C TRP A 25 14.58 38.36 -1.10
N ASP A 26 15.15 37.96 0.07
CA ASP A 26 14.44 37.41 1.23
C ASP A 26 14.12 38.46 2.30
N ASP A 27 14.49 39.71 2.06
CA ASP A 27 14.50 40.74 3.11
C ASP A 27 13.13 41.43 3.35
N ASP A 28 12.13 41.19 2.48
CA ASP A 28 10.82 41.75 2.67
C ASP A 28 9.85 40.77 3.40
N PRO A 29 9.62 40.94 4.71
CA PRO A 29 8.75 40.05 5.49
C PRO A 29 7.26 40.15 5.12
N ASN A 30 6.85 41.21 4.38
CA ASN A 30 5.46 41.46 4.03
C ASN A 30 5.05 40.78 2.69
N ILE A 31 6.00 40.24 1.93
CA ILE A 31 5.69 39.57 0.69
C ILE A 31 5.44 38.09 0.96
N ASP A 32 4.17 37.67 0.88
CA ASP A 32 3.81 36.26 0.90
C ASP A 32 4.17 35.62 -0.46
N ARG A 33 5.35 35.02 -0.56
CA ARG A 33 5.87 34.41 -1.80
C ARG A 33 5.11 33.17 -2.21
N TRP A 34 4.31 32.62 -1.35
CA TRP A 34 3.51 31.43 -1.59
C TRP A 34 2.07 31.77 -1.96
N LYS A 35 1.71 33.06 -1.93
CA LYS A 35 0.39 33.51 -2.35
C LYS A 35 0.30 33.37 -3.86
N VAL A 36 -0.67 32.61 -4.31
CA VAL A 36 -0.99 32.49 -5.74
C VAL A 36 -1.76 33.76 -6.14
N GLU A 37 -1.12 34.61 -6.90
CA GLU A 37 -1.77 35.79 -7.47
C GLU A 37 -2.63 35.37 -8.64
N LYS A 38 -3.82 35.99 -8.74
CA LYS A 38 -4.67 35.77 -9.90
C LYS A 38 -4.09 36.50 -11.09
N PHE A 39 -4.11 35.84 -12.25
CA PHE A 39 -3.65 36.43 -13.48
C PHE A 39 -4.48 37.68 -13.85
N ASP A 40 -3.81 38.80 -14.06
CA ASP A 40 -4.45 40.04 -14.52
C ASP A 40 -4.36 40.11 -16.07
N PRO A 41 -5.51 40.18 -16.78
CA PRO A 41 -5.54 40.27 -18.24
C PRO A 41 -4.81 41.49 -18.82
N SER A 42 -4.52 42.51 -18.02
CA SER A 42 -3.75 43.68 -18.43
C SER A 42 -2.28 43.39 -18.72
N TRP A 43 -1.72 42.32 -18.11
CA TRP A 43 -0.32 41.96 -18.31
C TRP A 43 0.01 41.45 -19.71
N ASN A 44 -0.99 40.97 -20.46
CA ASN A 44 -0.83 40.50 -21.83
C ASN A 44 -2.00 41.00 -22.71
N GLU A 45 -1.91 42.23 -23.16
CA GLU A 45 -2.91 42.82 -24.05
C GLU A 45 -2.90 42.23 -25.46
N GLY A 46 -1.72 41.85 -25.95
CA GLY A 46 -1.52 41.31 -27.29
C GLY A 46 -2.02 39.86 -27.47
N GLY A 47 -2.30 39.16 -26.40
CA GLY A 47 -2.69 37.74 -26.44
C GLY A 47 -1.56 36.81 -26.91
N MET A 48 -1.90 35.58 -27.25
CA MET A 48 -0.94 34.56 -27.70
C MET A 48 -0.68 34.67 -29.18
N LEU A 49 0.60 34.79 -29.56
CA LEU A 49 1.03 34.88 -30.96
C LEU A 49 1.00 33.50 -31.63
N GLU A 50 1.42 32.47 -30.93
CA GLU A 50 1.48 31.10 -31.46
C GLU A 50 0.30 30.24 -30.92
N VAL A 51 -0.18 29.36 -31.78
CA VAL A 51 -1.27 28.42 -31.40
C VAL A 51 -0.66 27.18 -30.75
N SER A 52 -0.94 27.02 -29.48
CA SER A 52 -0.63 25.77 -28.75
C SER A 52 -1.88 24.90 -28.67
N SER A 53 -1.77 23.63 -29.01
CA SER A 53 -2.90 22.69 -28.99
C SER A 53 -2.57 21.44 -28.19
N PHE A 54 -3.58 20.91 -27.50
CA PHE A 54 -3.52 19.63 -26.82
C PHE A 54 -4.71 18.77 -27.24
N SER A 55 -4.43 17.51 -27.59
CA SER A 55 -5.45 16.53 -27.92
C SER A 55 -5.43 15.34 -26.93
N THR A 56 -6.61 14.82 -26.61
CA THR A 56 -6.76 13.67 -25.73
C THR A 56 -7.88 12.77 -26.25
N LEU A 57 -7.59 11.47 -26.35
CA LEU A 57 -8.60 10.48 -26.73
C LEU A 57 -9.55 10.20 -25.56
N PHE A 58 -10.80 9.92 -25.90
CA PHE A 58 -11.81 9.49 -24.92
C PHE A 58 -12.36 8.10 -25.25
N PRO A 59 -12.79 7.32 -24.24
CA PRO A 59 -13.37 6.01 -24.47
C PRO A 59 -14.74 6.11 -25.16
N GLN A 60 -15.06 5.20 -26.07
CA GLN A 60 -16.29 5.18 -26.87
C GLN A 60 -17.56 5.25 -26.01
N TYR A 61 -17.59 4.61 -24.83
CA TYR A 61 -18.75 4.69 -23.92
C TYR A 61 -19.05 6.09 -23.39
N ARG A 62 -18.14 7.06 -23.56
CA ARG A 62 -18.32 8.46 -23.13
C ARG A 62 -18.86 9.35 -24.24
N GLU A 63 -18.92 8.89 -25.45
CA GLU A 63 -19.28 9.67 -26.63
C GLU A 63 -20.61 10.44 -26.45
N LYS A 64 -21.70 9.73 -26.15
CA LYS A 64 -23.02 10.35 -25.96
C LYS A 64 -23.01 11.43 -24.87
N TYR A 65 -22.42 11.13 -23.74
CA TYR A 65 -22.31 12.10 -22.65
C TYR A 65 -21.50 13.34 -23.02
N LEU A 66 -20.38 13.16 -23.73
CA LEU A 66 -19.54 14.26 -24.14
C LEU A 66 -20.22 15.12 -25.19
N GLN A 67 -20.97 14.53 -26.10
CA GLN A 67 -21.78 15.26 -27.09
C GLN A 67 -22.78 16.18 -26.41
N GLU A 68 -23.48 15.70 -25.38
CA GLU A 68 -24.44 16.48 -24.58
C GLU A 68 -23.77 17.55 -23.72
N ALA A 69 -22.65 17.25 -23.08
CA ALA A 69 -21.95 18.13 -22.17
C ALA A 69 -21.00 19.12 -22.87
N TRP A 70 -20.66 18.89 -24.16
CA TRP A 70 -19.68 19.68 -24.88
C TRP A 70 -20.04 21.17 -25.03
N PRO A 71 -21.29 21.55 -25.30
CA PRO A 71 -21.69 22.95 -25.35
C PRO A 71 -21.35 23.72 -24.06
N LEU A 72 -21.54 23.08 -22.90
CA LEU A 72 -21.19 23.66 -21.59
C LEU A 72 -19.66 23.86 -21.45
N VAL A 73 -18.89 22.87 -21.82
CA VAL A 73 -17.43 22.93 -21.79
C VAL A 73 -16.89 24.01 -22.74
N LYS A 74 -17.45 24.06 -23.97
CA LYS A 74 -17.07 25.04 -24.97
C LYS A 74 -17.40 26.47 -24.52
N SER A 75 -18.53 26.67 -23.87
CA SER A 75 -18.92 27.96 -23.30
C SER A 75 -17.91 28.44 -22.25
N SER A 76 -17.59 27.57 -21.27
CA SER A 76 -16.63 27.91 -20.21
C SER A 76 -15.21 28.18 -20.73
N LEU A 77 -14.75 27.43 -21.74
CA LEU A 77 -13.42 27.67 -22.34
C LEU A 77 -13.39 28.94 -23.22
N LYS A 78 -14.52 29.30 -23.82
CA LYS A 78 -14.62 30.51 -24.63
C LYS A 78 -14.42 31.78 -23.81
N GLU A 79 -14.81 31.78 -22.54
CA GLU A 79 -14.59 32.91 -21.61
C GLU A 79 -13.11 33.23 -21.46
N PHE A 80 -12.26 32.21 -21.50
CA PHE A 80 -10.80 32.34 -21.43
C PHE A 80 -10.12 32.47 -22.80
N GLY A 81 -10.90 32.55 -23.88
CA GLY A 81 -10.39 32.68 -25.23
C GLY A 81 -9.78 31.40 -25.81
N ILE A 82 -10.17 30.21 -25.32
CA ILE A 82 -9.68 28.92 -25.81
C ILE A 82 -10.68 28.32 -26.80
N SER A 83 -10.21 27.79 -27.92
CA SER A 83 -10.98 26.97 -28.84
C SER A 83 -11.02 25.52 -28.36
N ALA A 84 -12.21 24.92 -28.41
CA ALA A 84 -12.42 23.53 -28.04
C ALA A 84 -13.18 22.78 -29.14
N GLU A 85 -12.62 21.70 -29.62
CA GLU A 85 -13.15 20.84 -30.68
C GLU A 85 -13.35 19.42 -30.20
N LEU A 86 -14.49 18.83 -30.57
CA LEU A 86 -14.81 17.44 -30.28
C LEU A 86 -14.92 16.70 -31.62
N ASN A 87 -14.01 15.75 -31.83
CA ASN A 87 -14.04 14.89 -33.00
C ASN A 87 -14.59 13.51 -32.57
N LEU A 88 -15.83 13.25 -32.96
CA LEU A 88 -16.50 11.98 -32.63
C LEU A 88 -15.98 10.81 -33.50
N VAL A 89 -15.54 11.09 -34.71
CA VAL A 89 -15.03 10.05 -35.63
C VAL A 89 -13.71 9.47 -35.12
N GLU A 90 -12.79 10.36 -34.71
CA GLU A 90 -11.52 9.93 -34.13
C GLU A 90 -11.60 9.60 -32.64
N GLY A 91 -12.69 9.98 -31.98
CA GLY A 91 -12.80 9.87 -30.53
C GLY A 91 -11.84 10.76 -29.76
N SER A 92 -11.56 11.98 -30.29
CA SER A 92 -10.61 12.92 -29.73
C SER A 92 -11.26 14.24 -29.28
N MET A 93 -10.69 14.83 -28.22
CA MET A 93 -11.01 16.18 -27.73
C MET A 93 -9.75 17.02 -27.89
N THR A 94 -9.85 18.15 -28.58
CA THR A 94 -8.73 19.07 -28.81
C THR A 94 -9.05 20.44 -28.24
N VAL A 95 -8.11 21.02 -27.53
CA VAL A 95 -8.14 22.40 -27.07
C VAL A 95 -6.95 23.15 -27.62
N SER A 96 -7.17 24.39 -28.08
CA SER A 96 -6.14 25.22 -28.66
C SER A 96 -6.26 26.66 -28.19
N THR A 97 -5.10 27.34 -28.06
CA THR A 97 -5.05 28.77 -27.79
C THR A 97 -5.52 29.54 -29.02
N THR A 98 -6.08 30.72 -28.78
CA THR A 98 -6.43 31.69 -29.83
C THR A 98 -5.75 33.02 -29.53
N ARG A 99 -5.78 33.97 -30.48
CA ARG A 99 -5.28 35.33 -30.26
C ARG A 99 -5.98 36.08 -29.12
N LYS A 100 -7.17 35.58 -28.69
CA LYS A 100 -7.94 36.15 -27.58
C LYS A 100 -7.49 35.59 -26.22
N THR A 101 -6.65 34.57 -26.21
CA THR A 101 -6.14 33.95 -24.97
C THR A 101 -5.09 34.87 -24.38
N LYS A 102 -5.34 35.43 -23.23
CA LYS A 102 -4.41 36.33 -22.54
C LYS A 102 -3.50 35.59 -21.57
N ASP A 103 -4.05 34.65 -20.80
CA ASP A 103 -3.32 33.85 -19.83
C ASP A 103 -2.61 32.67 -20.50
N PRO A 104 -1.26 32.62 -20.49
CA PRO A 104 -0.50 31.52 -21.09
C PRO A 104 -0.65 30.20 -20.33
N TYR A 105 -1.01 30.22 -19.05
CA TYR A 105 -1.16 28.99 -18.25
C TYR A 105 -2.51 28.30 -18.45
N ILE A 106 -3.53 29.02 -18.86
CA ILE A 106 -4.89 28.50 -18.96
C ILE A 106 -5.01 27.32 -19.93
N ILE A 107 -4.17 27.26 -20.97
CA ILE A 107 -4.15 26.11 -21.89
C ILE A 107 -3.73 24.81 -21.20
N VAL A 108 -2.85 24.88 -20.20
CA VAL A 108 -2.44 23.72 -19.40
C VAL A 108 -3.63 23.24 -18.53
N LYS A 109 -4.40 24.15 -17.97
CA LYS A 109 -5.63 23.81 -17.24
C LYS A 109 -6.71 23.25 -18.17
N ALA A 110 -6.86 23.81 -19.38
CA ALA A 110 -7.75 23.26 -20.40
C ALA A 110 -7.33 21.83 -20.82
N ARG A 111 -6.04 21.57 -20.95
CA ARG A 111 -5.53 20.21 -21.16
C ARG A 111 -5.94 19.27 -20.02
N ASP A 112 -5.81 19.70 -18.78
CA ASP A 112 -6.15 18.90 -17.63
C ASP A 112 -7.68 18.68 -17.53
N LEU A 113 -8.49 19.66 -17.96
CA LEU A 113 -9.93 19.52 -18.11
C LEU A 113 -10.30 18.39 -19.07
N ILE A 114 -9.75 18.37 -20.30
CA ILE A 114 -10.06 17.30 -21.28
C ILE A 114 -9.55 15.93 -20.78
N ARG A 115 -8.44 15.87 -20.06
CA ARG A 115 -7.97 14.65 -19.40
C ARG A 115 -8.94 14.14 -18.35
N LEU A 116 -9.51 15.02 -17.52
CA LEU A 116 -10.52 14.65 -16.53
C LEU A 116 -11.79 14.14 -17.20
N LEU A 117 -12.27 14.81 -18.25
CA LEU A 117 -13.42 14.35 -19.03
C LEU A 117 -13.21 12.98 -19.63
N SER A 118 -12.01 12.68 -20.16
CA SER A 118 -11.66 11.35 -20.67
C SER A 118 -11.69 10.27 -19.59
N ARG A 119 -11.49 10.65 -18.32
CA ARG A 119 -11.54 9.74 -17.15
C ARG A 119 -12.89 9.71 -16.45
N SER A 120 -13.93 10.14 -17.13
CA SER A 120 -15.32 10.07 -16.67
C SER A 120 -15.69 11.03 -15.54
N VAL A 121 -14.90 12.05 -15.30
CA VAL A 121 -15.30 13.13 -14.39
C VAL A 121 -16.48 13.88 -15.03
N PRO A 122 -17.54 14.22 -14.27
CA PRO A 122 -18.65 15.03 -14.76
C PRO A 122 -18.17 16.42 -15.22
N ALA A 123 -18.73 16.93 -16.33
CA ALA A 123 -18.34 18.22 -16.89
C ALA A 123 -18.48 19.39 -15.92
N PRO A 124 -19.59 19.55 -15.14
CA PRO A 124 -19.71 20.62 -14.18
C PRO A 124 -18.63 20.60 -13.07
N GLN A 125 -18.14 19.41 -12.74
CA GLN A 125 -17.05 19.27 -11.78
C GLN A 125 -15.69 19.52 -12.43
N ALA A 126 -15.49 19.02 -13.66
CA ALA A 126 -14.23 19.19 -14.39
C ALA A 126 -13.94 20.66 -14.72
N ILE A 127 -14.95 21.46 -15.01
CA ILE A 127 -14.82 22.91 -15.31
C ILE A 127 -14.17 23.67 -14.16
N LYS A 128 -14.40 23.27 -12.91
CA LYS A 128 -13.77 23.91 -11.74
C LYS A 128 -12.24 23.88 -11.76
N ILE A 129 -11.61 23.07 -12.61
CA ILE A 129 -10.15 23.07 -12.77
C ILE A 129 -9.61 24.38 -13.38
N LEU A 130 -10.48 25.16 -14.04
CA LEU A 130 -10.10 26.44 -14.62
C LEU A 130 -9.77 27.48 -13.54
N ASP A 131 -10.27 27.29 -12.32
CA ASP A 131 -9.92 28.11 -11.16
C ASP A 131 -8.45 27.90 -10.78
N ASP A 132 -7.74 28.97 -10.38
CA ASP A 132 -6.31 28.92 -10.08
C ASP A 132 -5.96 28.10 -8.83
N GLU A 133 -6.87 28.06 -7.86
CA GLU A 133 -6.69 27.29 -6.63
C GLU A 133 -6.84 25.78 -6.84
N MET A 134 -7.51 25.40 -7.93
CA MET A 134 -7.83 24.00 -8.22
C MET A 134 -6.76 23.35 -9.10
N GLN A 135 -6.34 22.18 -8.68
CA GLN A 135 -5.41 21.32 -9.42
C GLN A 135 -5.98 19.93 -9.57
N CYS A 136 -5.45 19.17 -10.53
CA CYS A 136 -5.84 17.78 -10.70
C CYS A 136 -4.66 16.83 -10.72
N ASP A 137 -4.94 15.59 -10.37
CA ASP A 137 -4.00 14.48 -10.47
C ASP A 137 -4.71 13.21 -10.96
N ILE A 138 -4.12 12.52 -11.92
CA ILE A 138 -4.62 11.24 -12.44
C ILE A 138 -3.65 10.15 -12.05
N ILE A 139 -3.99 9.42 -10.99
CA ILE A 139 -3.16 8.38 -10.40
C ILE A 139 -3.42 7.07 -11.15
N LYS A 140 -2.41 6.54 -11.81
CA LYS A 140 -2.47 5.24 -12.48
C LYS A 140 -2.23 4.12 -11.45
N ILE A 141 -3.22 3.27 -11.23
CA ILE A 141 -3.17 2.17 -10.24
C ILE A 141 -2.91 0.80 -10.86
N SER A 142 -3.01 0.67 -12.19
CA SER A 142 -2.88 -0.61 -12.91
C SER A 142 -1.52 -1.28 -12.74
N GLY A 143 -0.43 -0.51 -12.71
CA GLY A 143 0.94 -1.04 -12.62
C GLY A 143 1.37 -1.46 -11.21
N LEU A 144 0.62 -1.10 -10.16
CA LEU A 144 1.00 -1.32 -8.77
C LEU A 144 0.74 -2.76 -8.27
N VAL A 145 -0.13 -3.50 -8.95
CA VAL A 145 -0.55 -4.86 -8.53
C VAL A 145 -0.62 -5.77 -9.75
N ARG A 146 0.15 -6.86 -9.76
CA ARG A 146 0.14 -7.83 -10.87
C ARG A 146 -1.11 -8.71 -10.89
N ASN A 147 -1.59 -9.16 -9.72
CA ASN A 147 -2.74 -10.06 -9.63
C ASN A 147 -4.04 -9.27 -9.72
N LYS A 148 -4.90 -9.62 -10.69
CA LYS A 148 -6.19 -8.97 -10.99
C LYS A 148 -7.17 -9.04 -9.81
N GLU A 149 -7.28 -10.18 -9.13
CA GLU A 149 -8.19 -10.34 -7.98
C GLU A 149 -7.78 -9.44 -6.80
N ARG A 150 -6.47 -9.41 -6.50
CA ARG A 150 -5.91 -8.52 -5.46
C ARG A 150 -6.11 -7.06 -5.84
N PHE A 151 -5.98 -6.72 -7.11
CA PHE A 151 -6.24 -5.38 -7.62
C PHE A 151 -7.69 -4.96 -7.35
N VAL A 152 -8.65 -5.80 -7.72
CA VAL A 152 -10.09 -5.54 -7.52
C VAL A 152 -10.41 -5.38 -6.03
N LYS A 153 -9.92 -6.29 -5.16
CA LYS A 153 -10.12 -6.21 -3.71
C LYS A 153 -9.56 -4.92 -3.12
N ARG A 154 -8.34 -4.51 -3.52
CA ARG A 154 -7.73 -3.27 -3.03
C ARG A 154 -8.45 -2.02 -3.53
N ARG A 155 -8.91 -2.04 -4.77
CA ARG A 155 -9.76 -0.97 -5.30
C ARG A 155 -11.09 -0.88 -4.53
N GLN A 156 -11.71 -2.01 -4.20
CA GLN A 156 -12.90 -2.05 -3.35
C GLN A 156 -12.63 -1.49 -1.95
N HIS A 157 -11.46 -1.77 -1.35
CA HIS A 157 -11.07 -1.19 -0.06
C HIS A 157 -10.93 0.33 -0.13
N LEU A 158 -10.48 0.87 -1.27
CA LEU A 158 -10.39 2.32 -1.47
C LEU A 158 -11.78 2.97 -1.53
N VAL A 159 -12.71 2.34 -2.23
CA VAL A 159 -14.10 2.81 -2.32
C VAL A 159 -14.83 2.59 -1.00
N GLY A 160 -14.65 1.41 -0.39
CA GLY A 160 -15.32 0.98 0.83
C GLY A 160 -16.79 0.58 0.63
N PRO A 161 -17.46 0.09 1.69
CA PRO A 161 -18.87 -0.24 1.63
C PRO A 161 -19.69 1.04 1.42
N ASN A 162 -20.61 1.02 0.46
CA ASN A 162 -21.45 2.17 0.11
C ASN A 162 -20.66 3.47 -0.16
N SER A 163 -19.43 3.36 -0.69
CA SER A 163 -18.52 4.48 -0.92
C SER A 163 -18.15 5.28 0.33
N SER A 164 -18.30 4.72 1.52
CA SER A 164 -18.06 5.42 2.80
C SER A 164 -16.62 5.88 2.97
N THR A 165 -15.63 5.03 2.63
CA THR A 165 -14.21 5.41 2.71
C THR A 165 -13.85 6.48 1.70
N LEU A 166 -14.41 6.43 0.51
CA LEU A 166 -14.20 7.45 -0.52
C LEU A 166 -14.73 8.80 -0.05
N LYS A 167 -16.01 8.86 0.40
CA LYS A 167 -16.63 10.09 0.91
C LYS A 167 -15.88 10.67 2.11
N ALA A 168 -15.43 9.82 3.04
CA ALA A 168 -14.63 10.27 4.17
C ALA A 168 -13.30 10.90 3.72
N LEU A 169 -12.64 10.33 2.71
CA LEU A 169 -11.43 10.91 2.14
C LEU A 169 -11.71 12.23 1.43
N GLU A 170 -12.81 12.36 0.69
CA GLU A 170 -13.23 13.62 0.04
C GLU A 170 -13.43 14.73 1.04
N ILE A 171 -14.19 14.48 2.12
CA ILE A 171 -14.48 15.46 3.17
C ILE A 171 -13.21 15.88 3.93
N LEU A 172 -12.33 14.91 4.23
CA LEU A 172 -11.13 15.17 5.00
C LEU A 172 -10.03 15.86 4.21
N SER A 173 -9.86 15.52 2.94
CA SER A 173 -8.87 16.14 2.07
C SER A 173 -9.34 17.41 1.38
N GLY A 174 -10.66 17.66 1.35
CA GLY A 174 -11.27 18.74 0.58
C GLY A 174 -11.11 18.56 -0.93
N CYS A 175 -10.90 17.32 -1.40
CA CYS A 175 -10.71 17.00 -2.80
C CYS A 175 -11.87 16.18 -3.34
N TYR A 176 -12.22 16.37 -4.60
CA TYR A 176 -13.11 15.48 -5.32
C TYR A 176 -12.32 14.25 -5.80
N ILE A 177 -12.81 13.04 -5.57
CA ILE A 177 -12.12 11.79 -5.89
C ILE A 177 -13.05 10.88 -6.70
N LEU A 178 -12.60 10.49 -7.90
CA LEU A 178 -13.30 9.51 -8.74
C LEU A 178 -12.41 8.30 -9.00
N VAL A 179 -12.88 7.12 -8.59
CA VAL A 179 -12.19 5.84 -8.83
C VAL A 179 -12.86 5.15 -10.00
N GLN A 180 -12.19 5.09 -11.14
CA GLN A 180 -12.71 4.43 -12.32
C GLN A 180 -11.66 3.57 -13.03
N GLY A 181 -12.04 2.32 -13.30
CA GLY A 181 -11.17 1.39 -14.01
C GLY A 181 -9.80 1.23 -13.35
N ASN A 182 -8.78 1.66 -14.06
CA ASN A 182 -7.37 1.56 -13.67
C ASN A 182 -6.77 2.90 -13.20
N THR A 183 -7.59 3.91 -13.04
CA THR A 183 -7.16 5.26 -12.65
C THR A 183 -8.02 5.83 -11.53
N VAL A 184 -7.43 6.67 -10.73
CA VAL A 184 -8.10 7.50 -9.74
C VAL A 184 -7.87 8.95 -10.14
N SER A 185 -8.94 9.66 -10.47
CA SER A 185 -8.89 11.09 -10.77
C SER A 185 -9.19 11.88 -9.51
N VAL A 186 -8.35 12.84 -9.20
CA VAL A 186 -8.47 13.67 -8.00
C VAL A 186 -8.40 15.13 -8.41
N MET A 187 -9.25 15.97 -7.82
CA MET A 187 -9.28 17.42 -8.04
C MET A 187 -9.38 18.12 -6.68
N GLY A 188 -8.61 19.18 -6.49
CA GLY A 188 -8.63 19.97 -5.26
C GLY A 188 -7.36 20.77 -5.03
N SER A 189 -7.14 21.18 -3.78
CA SER A 189 -5.94 21.89 -3.39
C SER A 189 -4.68 21.00 -3.46
N TYR A 190 -3.53 21.60 -3.70
CA TYR A 190 -2.25 20.88 -3.79
C TYR A 190 -1.95 20.02 -2.54
N LYS A 191 -2.22 20.54 -1.34
CA LYS A 191 -2.03 19.79 -0.09
C LYS A 191 -2.90 18.54 -0.04
N GLY A 192 -4.17 18.68 -0.41
CA GLY A 192 -5.13 17.56 -0.47
C GLY A 192 -4.75 16.52 -1.52
N LEU A 193 -4.37 16.94 -2.72
CA LEU A 193 -3.91 16.05 -3.80
C LEU A 193 -2.73 15.16 -3.36
N LYS A 194 -1.73 15.77 -2.72
CA LYS A 194 -0.56 15.04 -2.20
C LYS A 194 -0.94 14.00 -1.14
N GLN A 195 -1.86 14.34 -0.26
CA GLN A 195 -2.37 13.40 0.76
C GLN A 195 -3.13 12.24 0.12
N VAL A 196 -4.06 12.54 -0.81
CA VAL A 196 -4.87 11.51 -1.48
C VAL A 196 -3.98 10.58 -2.32
N ARG A 197 -3.02 11.12 -3.08
CA ARG A 197 -2.07 10.30 -3.84
C ARG A 197 -1.35 9.30 -2.94
N ARG A 198 -0.81 9.76 -1.82
CA ARG A 198 -0.14 8.90 -0.85
C ARG A 198 -1.05 7.78 -0.33
N ILE A 199 -2.28 8.11 0.02
CA ILE A 199 -3.25 7.14 0.55
C ILE A 199 -3.62 6.09 -0.51
N VAL A 200 -3.83 6.51 -1.76
CA VAL A 200 -4.13 5.62 -2.88
C VAL A 200 -2.96 4.66 -3.14
N GLU A 201 -1.75 5.17 -3.21
CA GLU A 201 -0.55 4.36 -3.41
C GLU A 201 -0.32 3.37 -2.25
N GLU A 202 -0.46 3.80 -1.00
CA GLU A 202 -0.33 2.94 0.18
C GLU A 202 -1.39 1.83 0.22
N CYS A 203 -2.64 2.15 -0.17
CA CYS A 203 -3.72 1.18 -0.29
C CYS A 203 -3.40 0.14 -1.37
N MET A 204 -3.00 0.57 -2.56
CA MET A 204 -2.70 -0.32 -3.68
C MET A 204 -1.45 -1.16 -3.45
N LEU A 205 -0.43 -0.64 -2.81
CA LEU A 205 0.78 -1.38 -2.40
C LEU A 205 0.55 -2.26 -1.16
N ASN A 206 -0.63 -2.20 -0.55
CA ASN A 206 -0.95 -2.89 0.70
C ASN A 206 0.00 -2.55 1.86
N LYS A 207 0.45 -1.31 1.90
CA LYS A 207 1.24 -0.79 3.04
C LYS A 207 0.34 -0.51 4.23
N MET A 208 -0.75 0.22 3.98
CA MET A 208 -1.72 0.62 4.99
C MET A 208 -3.15 0.57 4.42
N HIS A 209 -4.12 0.14 5.22
CA HIS A 209 -5.53 0.19 4.82
C HIS A 209 -6.05 1.64 4.90
N PRO A 210 -6.89 2.11 3.95
CA PRO A 210 -7.35 3.51 3.91
C PRO A 210 -8.02 3.99 5.20
N VAL A 211 -8.71 3.12 5.92
CA VAL A 211 -9.35 3.45 7.20
C VAL A 211 -8.38 3.99 8.25
N TYR A 212 -7.15 3.47 8.29
CA TYR A 212 -6.12 3.98 9.22
C TYR A 212 -5.66 5.39 8.84
N ASN A 213 -5.51 5.63 7.54
CA ASN A 213 -5.20 6.98 7.05
C ASN A 213 -6.32 7.97 7.32
N ILE A 214 -7.59 7.55 7.19
CA ILE A 214 -8.76 8.35 7.56
C ILE A 214 -8.70 8.74 9.05
N LYS A 215 -8.43 7.77 9.94
CA LYS A 215 -8.28 8.06 11.37
C LYS A 215 -7.20 9.09 11.66
N ILE A 216 -6.04 8.97 11.00
CA ILE A 216 -4.95 9.95 11.13
C ILE A 216 -5.39 11.34 10.64
N LEU A 217 -6.09 11.41 9.51
CA LEU A 217 -6.58 12.68 8.97
C LEU A 217 -7.64 13.33 9.87
N MET A 218 -8.54 12.53 10.46
CA MET A 218 -9.53 13.03 11.43
C MET A 218 -8.83 13.65 12.64
N MET A 219 -7.87 12.93 13.24
CA MET A 219 -7.10 13.44 14.37
C MET A 219 -6.33 14.72 14.02
N LYS A 220 -5.74 14.79 12.83
CA LYS A 220 -5.08 16.02 12.37
C LYS A 220 -6.04 17.20 12.26
N LYS A 221 -7.24 16.98 11.73
CA LYS A 221 -8.28 18.03 11.67
C LYS A 221 -8.78 18.47 13.04
N GLU A 222 -8.81 17.57 14.00
CA GLU A 222 -9.16 17.90 15.38
C GLU A 222 -8.05 18.75 16.03
N LEU A 223 -6.78 18.34 15.88
CA LEU A 223 -5.64 19.11 16.38
C LEU A 223 -5.49 20.48 15.70
N GLU A 224 -5.89 20.61 14.44
CA GLU A 224 -5.87 21.89 13.71
C GLU A 224 -6.90 22.91 14.26
N LYS A 225 -7.96 22.46 14.93
CA LYS A 225 -8.95 23.33 15.53
C LYS A 225 -8.42 24.04 16.80
N ASP A 226 -7.47 23.43 17.48
CA ASP A 226 -6.90 23.95 18.70
C ASP A 226 -5.74 24.92 18.39
N PRO A 227 -5.89 26.23 18.60
CA PRO A 227 -4.87 27.22 18.21
C PRO A 227 -3.55 27.03 18.95
N ALA A 228 -3.57 26.49 20.18
CA ALA A 228 -2.38 26.19 20.95
C ALA A 228 -1.54 25.06 20.35
N LEU A 229 -2.19 24.09 19.69
CA LEU A 229 -1.54 22.90 19.12
C LEU A 229 -1.23 23.04 17.63
N ALA A 230 -1.75 24.06 16.97
CA ALA A 230 -1.63 24.24 15.51
C ALA A 230 -0.17 24.36 15.04
N GLN A 231 0.71 24.96 15.86
CA GLN A 231 2.13 25.15 15.54
C GLN A 231 3.05 24.04 16.05
N GLU A 232 2.54 23.11 16.86
CA GLU A 232 3.31 22.02 17.41
C GLU A 232 3.49 20.85 16.44
N ASN A 233 4.50 20.01 16.69
CA ASN A 233 4.68 18.76 15.97
C ASN A 233 3.71 17.69 16.49
N TRP A 234 2.79 17.25 15.64
CA TRP A 234 1.72 16.31 15.99
C TRP A 234 2.14 14.83 16.00
N ASP A 235 3.38 14.51 15.68
CA ASP A 235 3.84 13.11 15.57
C ASP A 235 3.66 12.30 16.87
N ARG A 236 3.68 12.98 18.03
CA ARG A 236 3.44 12.35 19.34
C ARG A 236 1.98 11.96 19.59
N PHE A 237 1.04 12.70 19.02
CA PHE A 237 -0.40 12.46 19.19
C PHE A 237 -0.95 11.46 18.17
N LEU A 238 -0.26 11.30 17.03
CA LEU A 238 -0.73 10.45 15.96
C LEU A 238 -0.43 8.97 16.24
N PRO A 239 -1.43 8.09 16.06
CA PRO A 239 -1.23 6.66 16.26
C PRO A 239 -0.28 6.07 15.20
N LYS A 240 0.70 5.30 15.66
CA LYS A 240 1.61 4.54 14.78
C LYS A 240 1.01 3.16 14.52
N PHE A 241 0.43 2.97 13.34
CA PHE A 241 -0.11 1.68 12.94
C PHE A 241 0.99 0.78 12.38
N ASN A 242 1.45 -0.18 13.17
CA ASN A 242 2.41 -1.20 12.73
C ASN A 242 1.68 -2.41 12.14
N LYS A 243 2.21 -3.00 11.07
CA LYS A 243 1.72 -4.29 10.58
C LYS A 243 1.98 -5.37 11.64
N LYS A 244 0.93 -6.05 12.12
CA LYS A 244 1.05 -7.14 13.10
C LYS A 244 1.96 -8.29 12.65
N ASN A 245 2.09 -8.50 11.34
CA ASN A 245 2.84 -9.61 10.75
C ASN A 245 4.27 -9.24 10.28
N VAL A 246 4.76 -8.07 10.59
CA VAL A 246 6.19 -7.80 10.41
C VAL A 246 6.90 -8.54 11.53
N LYS A 247 7.48 -9.70 11.20
CA LYS A 247 8.45 -10.37 12.09
C LYS A 247 9.51 -9.31 12.44
N GLN A 248 9.44 -8.79 13.65
CA GLN A 248 10.51 -7.94 14.16
C GLN A 248 11.77 -8.80 14.05
N LYS A 249 12.73 -8.37 13.24
CA LYS A 249 14.06 -8.95 13.29
C LYS A 249 14.49 -8.81 14.74
N LYS A 250 14.55 -9.93 15.47
CA LYS A 250 15.16 -9.94 16.78
C LYS A 250 16.51 -9.30 16.57
N VAL A 251 16.71 -8.12 17.10
CA VAL A 251 18.02 -7.52 17.18
C VAL A 251 18.76 -8.45 18.14
N ASN A 252 19.44 -9.43 17.57
CA ASN A 252 20.42 -10.19 18.34
C ASN A 252 21.37 -9.12 18.83
N ALA A 253 21.20 -8.72 20.07
CA ALA A 253 22.22 -7.96 20.76
C ALA A 253 23.48 -8.85 20.65
N LYS A 254 24.31 -8.54 19.67
CA LYS A 254 25.62 -9.18 19.53
C LYS A 254 26.32 -8.83 20.85
N GLN A 255 26.34 -9.77 21.79
CA GLN A 255 27.20 -9.67 22.94
C GLN A 255 28.57 -9.27 22.42
N LYS A 256 29.05 -8.11 22.83
CA LYS A 256 30.38 -7.65 22.47
C LYS A 256 31.31 -8.78 22.90
N LYS A 257 31.90 -9.48 21.94
CA LYS A 257 32.88 -10.50 22.25
C LYS A 257 33.97 -9.87 23.10
N PRO A 258 34.39 -10.53 24.19
CA PRO A 258 35.50 -9.99 24.99
C PRO A 258 36.70 -9.76 24.06
N TYR A 259 37.35 -8.63 24.25
CA TYR A 259 38.56 -8.29 23.49
C TYR A 259 39.64 -9.32 23.74
N THR A 260 40.01 -10.06 22.69
CA THR A 260 41.14 -11.01 22.73
C THR A 260 42.29 -10.39 21.96
N PRO A 261 43.47 -10.16 22.62
CA PRO A 261 44.61 -9.50 21.98
C PRO A 261 45.22 -10.35 20.83
N PHE A 262 44.96 -11.63 20.81
CA PHE A 262 45.43 -12.53 19.76
C PHE A 262 44.26 -13.02 18.89
N PRO A 263 44.47 -13.19 17.56
CA PRO A 263 43.45 -13.80 16.73
C PRO A 263 43.20 -15.24 17.19
N PRO A 264 41.94 -15.72 17.15
CA PRO A 264 41.65 -17.11 17.50
C PRO A 264 42.40 -18.03 16.56
N PRO A 265 42.87 -19.20 17.06
CA PRO A 265 43.58 -20.18 16.23
C PRO A 265 42.76 -20.51 14.98
N GLN A 266 43.44 -20.62 13.85
CA GLN A 266 42.79 -20.98 12.59
C GLN A 266 42.10 -22.33 12.74
N GLN A 267 40.81 -22.37 12.41
CA GLN A 267 40.10 -23.63 12.37
C GLN A 267 40.66 -24.47 11.21
N PRO A 268 40.92 -25.77 11.42
CA PRO A 268 41.43 -26.65 10.36
C PRO A 268 40.47 -26.61 9.16
N SER A 269 41.03 -26.65 7.96
CA SER A 269 40.23 -26.67 6.74
C SER A 269 39.35 -27.92 6.68
N LYS A 270 38.27 -27.88 5.91
CA LYS A 270 37.39 -29.05 5.75
C LYS A 270 38.16 -30.26 5.17
N VAL A 271 39.18 -30.00 4.38
CA VAL A 271 40.01 -31.02 3.78
C VAL A 271 40.93 -31.67 4.83
N ASP A 272 41.50 -30.87 5.73
CA ASP A 272 42.35 -31.37 6.81
C ASP A 272 41.55 -32.25 7.76
N ILE A 273 40.31 -31.84 8.11
CA ILE A 273 39.42 -32.68 8.92
C ILE A 273 39.04 -33.96 8.20
N GLN A 274 38.84 -33.94 6.89
CA GLN A 274 38.54 -35.14 6.10
C GLN A 274 39.75 -36.07 5.97
N LEU A 275 40.96 -35.54 5.93
CA LEU A 275 42.18 -36.31 5.95
C LEU A 275 42.41 -36.98 7.32
N GLU A 276 42.21 -36.22 8.40
CA GLU A 276 42.34 -36.68 9.78
C GLU A 276 41.34 -37.80 10.12
N THR A 277 40.08 -37.63 9.68
CA THR A 277 39.01 -38.64 9.86
C THR A 277 39.06 -39.79 8.86
N GLY A 278 39.96 -39.75 7.89
CA GLY A 278 40.07 -40.75 6.82
C GLY A 278 38.93 -40.73 5.80
N GLU A 279 38.03 -39.77 5.89
CA GLU A 279 36.89 -39.65 4.97
C GLU A 279 37.30 -39.24 3.55
N TYR A 280 38.48 -38.64 3.41
CA TYR A 280 38.99 -38.23 2.11
C TYR A 280 39.19 -39.44 1.16
N PHE A 281 39.62 -40.56 1.69
CA PHE A 281 39.87 -41.78 0.93
C PHE A 281 38.67 -42.70 0.72
N MET A 282 37.50 -42.31 1.30
CA MET A 282 36.27 -43.08 1.12
C MET A 282 35.63 -42.82 -0.24
N SER A 283 35.04 -43.84 -0.85
CA SER A 283 34.22 -43.67 -2.06
C SER A 283 32.97 -42.81 -1.78
N ASP A 284 32.48 -42.09 -2.79
CA ASP A 284 31.34 -41.18 -2.63
C ASP A 284 30.07 -41.89 -2.15
N LYS A 285 29.87 -43.15 -2.50
CA LYS A 285 28.76 -43.95 -1.99
C LYS A 285 28.85 -44.17 -0.47
N LYS A 286 30.06 -44.48 0.04
CA LYS A 286 30.30 -44.65 1.48
C LYS A 286 30.18 -43.35 2.25
N LYS A 287 30.65 -42.22 1.68
CA LYS A 287 30.47 -40.87 2.26
C LYS A 287 28.99 -40.48 2.38
N SER A 288 28.19 -40.79 1.36
CA SER A 288 26.76 -40.46 1.39
C SER A 288 25.98 -41.34 2.36
N ALA A 289 26.34 -42.64 2.46
CA ALA A 289 25.75 -43.56 3.43
C ALA A 289 26.07 -43.15 4.88
N LYS A 290 27.30 -42.73 5.18
CA LYS A 290 27.70 -42.24 6.50
C LYS A 290 26.94 -40.95 6.87
N LYS A 291 26.82 -39.99 5.95
CA LYS A 291 26.05 -38.77 6.15
C LYS A 291 24.55 -39.04 6.37
N TRP A 292 24.03 -40.08 5.74
CA TRP A 292 22.66 -40.49 5.94
C TRP A 292 22.42 -41.08 7.33
N GLN A 293 23.34 -41.97 7.79
CA GLN A 293 23.32 -42.52 9.14
C GLN A 293 23.43 -41.43 10.21
N GLU A 294 24.40 -40.52 10.10
CA GLU A 294 24.52 -39.38 11.02
C GLU A 294 23.26 -38.48 11.07
N ARG A 295 22.56 -38.31 9.95
CA ARG A 295 21.27 -37.59 9.95
C ARG A 295 20.21 -38.37 10.70
N GLN A 296 20.13 -39.66 10.51
CA GLN A 296 19.14 -40.48 11.23
C GLN A 296 19.42 -40.49 12.73
N GLU A 297 20.66 -40.63 13.14
CA GLU A 297 21.05 -40.58 14.56
C GLU A 297 20.69 -39.22 15.19
N LYS A 298 21.07 -38.12 14.55
CA LYS A 298 20.71 -36.78 15.00
C LYS A 298 19.19 -36.54 15.03
N GLN A 299 18.44 -37.16 14.14
CA GLN A 299 17.01 -37.08 14.14
C GLN A 299 16.40 -37.91 15.24
N ALA A 300 16.94 -39.11 15.50
CA ALA A 300 16.53 -39.98 16.60
C ALA A 300 16.81 -39.33 17.96
N GLU A 301 18.00 -38.73 18.14
CA GLU A 301 18.36 -38.00 19.36
C GLU A 301 17.42 -36.81 19.61
N LYS A 302 17.15 -36.01 18.58
CA LYS A 302 16.18 -34.87 18.70
C LYS A 302 14.77 -35.33 19.03
N THR A 303 14.37 -36.49 18.48
CA THR A 303 13.03 -37.05 18.78
C THR A 303 12.97 -37.57 20.22
N ALA A 304 14.01 -38.22 20.67
CA ALA A 304 14.14 -38.70 22.06
C ALA A 304 14.21 -37.52 23.04
N GLU A 305 14.96 -36.47 22.73
CA GLU A 305 15.04 -35.26 23.55
C GLU A 305 13.68 -34.52 23.62
N ASN A 306 12.99 -34.40 22.50
CA ASN A 306 11.65 -33.80 22.47
C ASN A 306 10.62 -34.65 23.20
N LYS A 307 10.74 -35.98 23.15
CA LYS A 307 9.90 -36.88 23.95
C LYS A 307 10.16 -36.67 25.43
N ARG A 308 11.42 -36.67 25.88
CA ARG A 308 11.79 -36.36 27.28
C ARG A 308 11.24 -34.99 27.74
N LYS A 309 11.35 -33.95 26.92
CA LYS A 309 10.80 -32.62 27.25
C LYS A 309 9.30 -32.63 27.37
N ARG A 310 8.59 -33.43 26.57
CA ARG A 310 7.14 -33.61 26.69
C ARG A 310 6.77 -34.38 27.95
N ASP A 311 7.48 -35.44 28.25
CA ASP A 311 7.28 -36.26 29.45
C ASP A 311 7.55 -35.46 30.74
N GLN A 312 8.59 -34.60 30.73
CA GLN A 312 8.87 -33.69 31.84
C GLN A 312 7.83 -32.55 32.00
N SER A 313 7.23 -32.09 30.92
CA SER A 313 6.19 -31.06 30.97
C SER A 313 4.81 -31.60 31.26
N PHE A 314 4.61 -32.93 31.26
CA PHE A 314 3.36 -33.58 31.61
C PHE A 314 3.22 -33.62 33.12
N ILE A 315 2.52 -32.64 33.69
CA ILE A 315 2.07 -32.66 35.09
C ILE A 315 0.67 -33.29 35.07
N PRO A 316 0.51 -34.49 35.62
CA PRO A 316 -0.82 -35.09 35.70
C PRO A 316 -1.75 -34.16 36.51
N PRO A 317 -2.98 -33.95 36.03
CA PRO A 317 -3.94 -33.12 36.77
C PRO A 317 -4.12 -33.72 38.20
N LYS A 318 -3.99 -32.87 39.23
CA LYS A 318 -4.30 -33.26 40.59
C LYS A 318 -5.77 -33.67 40.62
N GLU A 319 -6.04 -34.96 40.88
CA GLU A 319 -7.40 -35.40 41.13
C GLU A 319 -7.92 -34.66 42.37
N PRO A 320 -9.08 -33.97 42.25
CA PRO A 320 -9.71 -33.40 43.43
C PRO A 320 -10.06 -34.58 44.38
N ALA A 321 -9.67 -34.48 45.66
CA ALA A 321 -10.03 -35.42 46.67
C ALA A 321 -11.56 -35.62 46.65
N LYS A 322 -12.01 -36.85 46.42
CA LYS A 322 -13.42 -37.17 46.39
C LYS A 322 -14.07 -36.81 47.73
N PRO A 323 -15.08 -35.95 47.80
CA PRO A 323 -15.97 -35.95 48.90
C PRO A 323 -16.78 -37.27 48.82
N VAL A 324 -16.73 -38.02 49.84
CA VAL A 324 -17.64 -39.17 50.08
C VAL A 324 -19.00 -38.54 50.32
N ASP A 325 -19.95 -38.63 49.35
CA ASP A 325 -21.35 -38.96 49.62
C ASP A 325 -22.21 -38.94 48.35
N ASN A 326 -22.99 -40.04 48.30
CA ASN A 326 -24.28 -40.24 47.66
C ASN A 326 -24.45 -40.09 46.12
N SER A 327 -24.24 -41.25 45.43
CA SER A 327 -25.29 -42.04 44.78
C SER A 327 -26.33 -41.35 43.92
N GLU A 328 -26.39 -41.78 42.66
CA GLU A 328 -27.52 -41.79 41.73
C GLU A 328 -27.56 -40.70 40.63
N ASP A 329 -27.04 -39.48 40.83
CA ASP A 329 -27.12 -38.45 39.78
C ASP A 329 -25.91 -38.40 38.83
N ALA A 330 -24.85 -39.12 39.11
CA ALA A 330 -23.63 -39.11 38.27
C ALA A 330 -23.74 -39.92 36.95
N ASN A 331 -24.66 -40.89 36.89
CA ASN A 331 -24.82 -41.73 35.69
C ASN A 331 -25.60 -41.04 34.56
N ASN A 332 -26.47 -40.09 34.90
CA ASN A 332 -27.22 -39.35 33.86
C ASN A 332 -26.37 -38.31 33.15
N ASN A 333 -25.44 -37.65 33.85
CA ASN A 333 -24.55 -36.65 33.25
C ASN A 333 -23.51 -37.24 32.26
N VAL A 334 -23.01 -38.45 32.54
CA VAL A 334 -22.05 -39.13 31.67
C VAL A 334 -22.72 -39.63 30.40
N SER A 335 -23.98 -40.10 30.48
CA SER A 335 -24.74 -40.51 29.29
C SER A 335 -25.14 -39.36 28.38
N GLU A 336 -25.50 -38.21 28.94
CA GLU A 336 -25.79 -37.00 28.17
C GLU A 336 -24.50 -36.41 27.48
N MET A 337 -23.37 -36.45 28.19
CA MET A 337 -22.10 -36.03 27.63
C MET A 337 -21.64 -36.96 26.50
N ALA A 338 -21.82 -38.26 26.64
CA ALA A 338 -21.55 -39.26 25.63
C ALA A 338 -22.46 -39.08 24.38
N MET A 339 -23.75 -38.75 24.61
CA MET A 339 -24.68 -38.45 23.49
C MET A 339 -24.34 -37.13 22.80
N SER A 340 -23.91 -36.10 23.52
CA SER A 340 -23.49 -34.84 22.94
C SER A 340 -22.22 -34.97 22.08
N LEU A 341 -21.27 -35.78 22.54
CA LEU A 341 -20.05 -36.11 21.81
C LEU A 341 -20.34 -36.96 20.56
N LYS A 342 -21.26 -37.96 20.66
CA LYS A 342 -21.73 -38.72 19.48
C LYS A 342 -22.46 -37.85 18.47
N LYS A 343 -23.27 -36.86 18.90
CA LYS A 343 -23.90 -35.87 18.00
C LYS A 343 -22.88 -34.96 17.33
N LYS A 344 -21.85 -34.52 18.07
CA LYS A 344 -20.74 -33.73 17.46
C LYS A 344 -19.92 -34.56 16.49
N ALA A 345 -19.58 -35.79 16.80
CA ALA A 345 -18.88 -36.70 15.89
C ALA A 345 -19.67 -37.00 14.59
N LYS A 346 -20.99 -37.21 14.69
CA LYS A 346 -21.86 -37.35 13.52
C LYS A 346 -21.99 -36.08 12.67
N LYS A 347 -21.89 -34.90 13.29
CA LYS A 347 -21.91 -33.62 12.58
C LYS A 347 -20.59 -33.37 11.83
N PHE A 348 -19.44 -33.79 12.38
CA PHE A 348 -18.15 -33.77 11.71
C PHE A 348 -17.99 -34.80 10.58
N GLY A 349 -18.66 -35.97 10.72
CA GLY A 349 -18.70 -37.02 9.68
C GLY A 349 -19.58 -36.66 8.50
N LYS A 350 -20.63 -35.82 8.67
CA LYS A 350 -21.53 -35.39 7.61
C LYS A 350 -20.98 -34.24 6.75
N SER A 351 -20.01 -33.45 7.25
CA SER A 351 -19.39 -32.40 6.47
C SER A 351 -18.25 -32.86 5.54
N LYS A 352 -17.94 -34.16 5.54
CA LYS A 352 -16.93 -34.78 4.66
C LYS A 352 -17.48 -35.71 3.58
N SER A 353 -18.80 -35.85 3.46
CA SER A 353 -19.43 -36.82 2.56
C SER A 353 -20.18 -36.21 1.37
N GLU A 354 -19.88 -34.97 0.99
CA GLU A 354 -20.43 -34.34 -0.23
C GLU A 354 -19.38 -33.86 -1.25
N GLU A 355 -18.13 -34.30 -1.11
CA GLU A 355 -17.24 -34.32 -2.27
C GLU A 355 -17.19 -35.76 -2.80
N ASN A 356 -17.94 -36.00 -3.87
CA ASN A 356 -17.83 -37.20 -4.72
C ASN A 356 -16.40 -37.30 -5.25
N ILE A 357 -15.53 -37.93 -4.49
CA ILE A 357 -14.25 -38.39 -4.98
C ILE A 357 -14.53 -39.65 -5.77
N ASN A 358 -14.59 -39.51 -7.09
CA ASN A 358 -14.67 -40.63 -8.03
C ASN A 358 -13.44 -41.52 -7.80
N ALA A 359 -13.62 -42.66 -7.16
CA ALA A 359 -12.60 -43.64 -6.86
C ALA A 359 -11.92 -44.20 -8.12
N GLU A 360 -12.52 -44.03 -9.30
CA GLU A 360 -12.01 -44.44 -10.60
C GLU A 360 -10.81 -43.59 -11.10
N ALA A 361 -10.59 -42.43 -10.54
CA ALA A 361 -9.44 -41.58 -10.92
C ALA A 361 -8.08 -42.04 -10.33
N TYR A 362 -8.08 -43.04 -9.47
CA TYR A 362 -6.86 -43.58 -8.84
C TYR A 362 -6.40 -44.94 -9.40
N ILE A 363 -7.10 -45.50 -10.39
CA ILE A 363 -6.66 -46.71 -11.09
C ILE A 363 -6.10 -46.30 -12.45
N ILE A 364 -4.93 -45.66 -12.45
CA ILE A 364 -4.14 -45.55 -13.68
C ILE A 364 -3.15 -46.69 -13.68
N GLY A 365 -3.46 -47.70 -14.47
CA GLY A 365 -2.53 -48.76 -14.81
C GLY A 365 -1.31 -48.20 -15.51
N SER A 366 -0.15 -48.71 -15.09
CA SER A 366 1.16 -48.46 -15.68
C SER A 366 1.18 -48.90 -17.14
N SER A 367 0.96 -48.03 -18.11
CA SER A 367 1.49 -48.12 -19.47
C SER A 367 1.00 -46.89 -20.25
N ASP A 368 1.85 -45.89 -20.40
CA ASP A 368 2.16 -45.22 -21.66
C ASP A 368 3.00 -43.97 -21.39
N GLN A 369 4.24 -44.06 -21.82
CA GLN A 369 5.13 -42.93 -21.93
C GLN A 369 4.78 -42.13 -23.19
N PRO A 370 4.52 -40.81 -23.11
CA PRO A 370 4.47 -40.00 -24.32
C PRO A 370 5.87 -39.58 -24.76
N SER A 371 6.22 -39.97 -25.96
CA SER A 371 7.41 -39.57 -26.69
C SER A 371 7.53 -38.05 -26.85
N ARG A 372 8.69 -37.54 -26.47
CA ARG A 372 9.16 -36.16 -26.74
C ARG A 372 9.26 -35.89 -28.24
N LYS A 373 8.39 -35.11 -28.83
CA LYS A 373 8.60 -34.47 -30.14
C LYS A 373 9.47 -33.22 -29.99
N LYS A 374 10.70 -33.30 -30.50
CA LYS A 374 11.57 -32.15 -30.77
C LYS A 374 11.04 -31.40 -31.97
N SER A 375 10.63 -30.14 -31.82
CA SER A 375 10.42 -29.23 -32.94
C SER A 375 11.75 -28.56 -33.30
N LYS A 376 12.24 -28.87 -34.51
CA LYS A 376 13.30 -28.12 -35.19
C LYS A 376 12.74 -26.79 -35.68
N GLN A 377 13.31 -25.69 -35.25
CA GLN A 377 13.19 -24.41 -35.94
C GLN A 377 14.13 -24.40 -37.15
N GLN A 378 13.57 -24.27 -38.33
CA GLN A 378 14.30 -23.86 -39.54
C GLN A 378 14.23 -22.35 -39.67
N ARG A 379 15.44 -21.76 -39.82
CA ARG A 379 15.66 -20.41 -40.35
C ARG A 379 15.45 -20.42 -41.86
N SER A 380 14.77 -19.45 -42.37
CA SER A 380 15.09 -18.68 -43.58
C SER A 380 14.40 -17.32 -43.49
#